data_3b9060a6fe7df0c30c5fb05b677f2a80
#
_entry.id   3b9060a6fe7df0c30c5fb05b677f2a80
#
_cell.length_a   1.000
_cell.length_b   1.000
_cell.length_c   1.000
_cell.angle_alpha   90.00
_cell.angle_beta   90.00
_cell.angle_gamma   90.00
#
_symmetry.space_group_name_H-M   'P 1'
#
loop_
_entity.id
_entity.type
_entity.pdbx_description
1 polymer ?
#
loop_
_entity_poly.entity_id
_entity_poly.type
_entity_poly.pdbx_seq_one_letter_code
_entity_poly.pdbx_strand_id
1 'polypeptide(L)'
;MGRINDSGGFIKQLATMMREVYAINKQSGLKILVARIVGSILPLIQLYLVKELIDLISQPSPTTNEIILLVSLFAAIQLALGTLNQYTNHIEQLFSQEVADKFALRIITKASKVEYSHFENPDFHNNLHLAQQQARFRITQLLPAINATVSNAMSLVFLVVFFVSIKAYFFIAVFVLAIPITLNKWWQGKRSTDLEFTLAPKERASGYLFQLMTGIQWAKELRTFQFGKAFQDRFQLLRQEINHEKSLIQKKSLQQNMLTEFFEVTALGLAIGYLAIKTVSKSIGLGTFVLYLQGIQRMQTS
;
A
#
# COMPACT_ATOMS: atom_id res chain seq x y z
N MET A 1 0.63 6.10 -27.04
CA MET A 1 0.89 5.60 -25.69
C MET A 1 0.52 4.12 -25.66
N GLY A 2 1.54 3.22 -25.76
CA GLY A 2 1.36 1.78 -25.94
C GLY A 2 0.61 1.17 -24.76
N ARG A 3 -0.38 0.35 -25.05
CA ARG A 3 -1.07 -0.51 -24.07
C ARG A 3 -0.01 -1.35 -23.37
N ILE A 4 0.12 -1.17 -22.05
CA ILE A 4 0.92 -2.03 -21.18
C ILE A 4 0.15 -3.36 -21.08
N ASN A 5 0.33 -4.22 -22.04
CA ASN A 5 -0.32 -5.53 -22.11
C ASN A 5 0.67 -6.68 -21.83
N ASP A 6 1.85 -6.36 -21.29
CA ASP A 6 2.87 -7.35 -20.95
C ASP A 6 3.23 -7.22 -19.47
N SER A 7 2.70 -8.13 -18.65
CA SER A 7 3.03 -8.20 -17.23
C SER A 7 4.55 -8.35 -16.98
N GLY A 8 5.28 -8.99 -17.90
CA GLY A 8 6.73 -9.06 -17.88
C GLY A 8 7.43 -7.72 -18.14
N GLY A 9 6.85 -6.86 -18.99
CA GLY A 9 7.36 -5.51 -19.25
C GLY A 9 7.18 -4.57 -18.06
N PHE A 10 6.07 -4.66 -17.36
CA PHE A 10 5.78 -3.83 -16.18
C PHE A 10 6.74 -4.12 -15.01
N ILE A 11 6.97 -5.39 -14.68
CA ILE A 11 7.90 -5.80 -13.62
C ILE A 11 9.32 -5.33 -13.94
N LYS A 12 9.75 -5.48 -15.20
CA LYS A 12 11.08 -5.03 -15.66
C LYS A 12 11.23 -3.51 -15.59
N GLN A 13 10.18 -2.76 -15.94
CA GLN A 13 10.16 -1.30 -15.82
C GLN A 13 10.20 -0.86 -14.36
N LEU A 14 9.41 -1.48 -13.47
CA LEU A 14 9.46 -1.23 -12.04
C LEU A 14 10.85 -1.52 -11.45
N ALA A 15 11.46 -2.65 -11.79
CA ALA A 15 12.80 -3.01 -11.33
C ALA A 15 13.85 -2.00 -11.80
N THR A 16 13.75 -1.52 -13.04
CA THR A 16 14.65 -0.49 -13.58
C THR A 16 14.46 0.84 -12.86
N MET A 17 13.21 1.28 -12.65
CA MET A 17 12.89 2.48 -11.89
C MET A 17 13.41 2.39 -10.45
N MET A 18 13.17 1.27 -9.78
CA MET A 18 13.68 1.05 -8.41
C MET A 18 15.19 1.12 -8.35
N ARG A 19 15.87 0.50 -9.31
CA ARG A 19 17.34 0.56 -9.42
C ARG A 19 17.83 2.00 -9.57
N GLU A 20 17.20 2.80 -10.42
CA GLU A 20 17.54 4.23 -10.57
C GLU A 20 17.26 5.04 -9.31
N VAL A 21 16.12 4.82 -8.68
CA VAL A 21 15.73 5.49 -7.44
C VAL A 21 16.71 5.19 -6.31
N TYR A 22 17.02 3.90 -6.07
CA TYR A 22 17.98 3.50 -5.04
C TYR A 22 19.43 3.89 -5.38
N ALA A 23 19.76 4.10 -6.65
CA ALA A 23 21.05 4.63 -7.06
C ALA A 23 21.25 6.11 -6.67
N ILE A 24 20.16 6.85 -6.42
CA ILE A 24 20.19 8.25 -6.00
C ILE A 24 20.87 8.42 -4.63
N ASN A 25 20.49 7.58 -3.68
CA ASN A 25 21.10 7.54 -2.34
C ASN A 25 21.14 6.09 -1.82
N LYS A 26 22.22 5.40 -2.16
CA LYS A 26 22.43 3.98 -1.80
C LYS A 26 22.42 3.73 -0.29
N GLN A 27 22.93 4.70 0.50
CA GLN A 27 23.01 4.55 1.95
C GLN A 27 21.61 4.57 2.57
N SER A 28 20.78 5.53 2.20
CA SER A 28 19.38 5.62 2.70
C SER A 28 18.58 4.41 2.23
N GLY A 29 18.72 4.00 0.97
CA GLY A 29 18.08 2.80 0.43
C GLY A 29 18.46 1.52 1.20
N LEU A 30 19.75 1.32 1.49
CA LEU A 30 20.21 0.16 2.27
C LEU A 30 19.70 0.18 3.71
N LYS A 31 19.71 1.35 4.37
CA LYS A 31 19.15 1.50 5.73
C LYS A 31 17.67 1.12 5.77
N ILE A 32 16.88 1.60 4.81
CA ILE A 32 15.45 1.27 4.69
C ILE A 32 15.27 -0.24 4.52
N LEU A 33 16.02 -0.86 3.61
CA LEU A 33 15.92 -2.28 3.33
C LEU A 33 16.27 -3.13 4.57
N VAL A 34 17.38 -2.84 5.24
CA VAL A 34 17.79 -3.55 6.46
C VAL A 34 16.76 -3.36 7.58
N ALA A 35 16.28 -2.13 7.79
CA ALA A 35 15.27 -1.85 8.80
C ALA A 35 13.94 -2.58 8.51
N ARG A 36 13.53 -2.70 7.25
CA ARG A 36 12.35 -3.46 6.84
C ARG A 36 12.51 -4.96 7.03
N ILE A 37 13.70 -5.53 6.75
CA ILE A 37 14.00 -6.95 7.04
C ILE A 37 13.86 -7.22 8.54
N VAL A 38 14.54 -6.43 9.36
CA VAL A 38 14.48 -6.58 10.82
C VAL A 38 13.05 -6.38 11.33
N GLY A 39 12.35 -5.35 10.85
CA GLY A 39 10.95 -5.07 11.20
C GLY A 39 9.97 -6.17 10.78
N SER A 40 10.32 -7.00 9.78
CA SER A 40 9.49 -8.15 9.37
C SER A 40 9.74 -9.40 10.21
N ILE A 41 10.91 -9.54 10.83
CA ILE A 41 11.29 -10.69 11.67
C ILE A 41 10.84 -10.51 13.12
N LEU A 42 11.04 -9.32 13.69
CA LEU A 42 10.73 -9.04 15.10
C LEU A 42 9.32 -9.42 15.55
N PRO A 43 8.25 -9.20 14.73
CA PRO A 43 6.91 -9.63 15.10
C PRO A 43 6.74 -11.15 15.23
N LEU A 44 7.55 -11.95 14.54
CA LEU A 44 7.51 -13.41 14.69
C LEU A 44 8.07 -13.84 16.04
N ILE A 45 9.11 -13.14 16.51
CA ILE A 45 9.65 -13.35 17.85
C ILE A 45 8.59 -12.98 18.90
N GLN A 46 7.84 -11.91 18.70
CA GLN A 46 6.73 -11.55 19.59
C GLN A 46 5.65 -12.63 19.63
N LEU A 47 5.26 -13.18 18.47
CA LEU A 47 4.31 -14.28 18.43
C LEU A 47 4.77 -15.49 19.25
N TYR A 48 6.05 -15.82 19.17
CA TYR A 48 6.64 -16.91 19.93
C TYR A 48 6.68 -16.61 21.43
N LEU A 49 7.05 -15.39 21.83
CA LEU A 49 7.06 -14.99 23.24
C LEU A 49 5.67 -15.02 23.87
N VAL A 50 4.63 -14.59 23.13
CA VAL A 50 3.23 -14.68 23.62
C VAL A 50 2.82 -16.13 23.82
N LYS A 51 3.21 -17.02 22.91
CA LYS A 51 2.99 -18.46 23.08
C LYS A 51 3.63 -18.99 24.37
N GLU A 52 4.92 -18.73 24.56
CA GLU A 52 5.66 -19.18 25.74
C GLU A 52 5.07 -18.61 27.03
N LEU A 53 4.67 -17.34 27.03
CA LEU A 53 4.03 -16.70 28.18
C LEU A 53 2.71 -17.39 28.55
N ILE A 54 1.87 -17.72 27.58
CA ILE A 54 0.59 -18.39 27.82
C ILE A 54 0.81 -19.83 28.28
N ASP A 55 1.75 -20.54 27.67
CA ASP A 55 2.08 -21.92 28.07
C ASP A 55 2.62 -21.94 29.50
N LEU A 56 3.45 -20.95 29.90
CA LEU A 56 3.95 -20.82 31.28
C LEU A 56 2.84 -20.52 32.29
N ILE A 57 1.93 -19.57 31.99
CA ILE A 57 0.80 -19.23 32.88
C ILE A 57 -0.17 -20.40 33.04
N SER A 58 -0.26 -21.30 32.03
CA SER A 58 -1.14 -22.47 32.04
C SER A 58 -0.58 -23.63 32.87
N GLN A 59 0.64 -23.55 33.39
CA GLN A 59 1.23 -24.56 34.27
C GLN A 59 0.66 -24.45 35.69
N PRO A 60 0.59 -25.57 36.46
CA PRO A 60 0.02 -25.56 37.82
C PRO A 60 0.78 -24.73 38.83
N SER A 61 2.09 -24.46 38.59
CA SER A 61 2.94 -23.66 39.47
C SER A 61 3.90 -22.79 38.63
N PRO A 62 3.41 -21.66 38.08
CA PRO A 62 4.24 -20.81 37.27
C PRO A 62 5.26 -20.03 38.14
N THR A 63 6.50 -19.94 37.64
CA THR A 63 7.57 -19.16 38.32
C THR A 63 7.40 -17.68 38.00
N THR A 64 7.17 -16.86 39.02
CA THR A 64 6.97 -15.39 38.86
C THR A 64 8.13 -14.72 38.14
N ASN A 65 9.36 -15.16 38.38
CA ASN A 65 10.56 -14.58 37.75
C ASN A 65 10.59 -14.82 36.24
N GLU A 66 10.18 -15.99 35.74
CA GLU A 66 10.12 -16.27 34.30
C GLU A 66 9.03 -15.46 33.63
N ILE A 67 7.88 -15.27 34.25
CA ILE A 67 6.81 -14.42 33.76
C ILE A 67 7.32 -12.96 33.58
N ILE A 68 7.97 -12.41 34.64
CA ILE A 68 8.52 -11.05 34.59
C ILE A 68 9.55 -10.92 33.45
N LEU A 69 10.41 -11.93 33.26
CA LEU A 69 11.42 -11.94 32.20
C LEU A 69 10.77 -11.96 30.81
N LEU A 70 9.78 -12.81 30.58
CA LEU A 70 9.10 -12.88 29.27
C LEU A 70 8.33 -11.59 28.96
N VAL A 71 7.64 -11.01 29.95
CA VAL A 71 6.91 -9.75 29.80
C VAL A 71 7.90 -8.59 29.54
N SER A 72 9.02 -8.53 30.25
CA SER A 72 10.02 -7.49 30.03
C SER A 72 10.66 -7.62 28.65
N LEU A 73 10.96 -8.85 28.19
CA LEU A 73 11.48 -9.10 26.84
C LEU A 73 10.47 -8.72 25.75
N PHE A 74 9.20 -9.08 25.95
CA PHE A 74 8.12 -8.66 25.04
C PHE A 74 8.01 -7.13 24.95
N ALA A 75 8.03 -6.44 26.09
CA ALA A 75 8.00 -4.97 26.14
C ALA A 75 9.22 -4.35 25.44
N ALA A 76 10.42 -4.90 25.65
CA ALA A 76 11.63 -4.43 25.01
C ALA A 76 11.55 -4.59 23.46
N ILE A 77 11.07 -5.73 22.97
CA ILE A 77 10.88 -5.95 21.53
C ILE A 77 9.80 -5.02 20.96
N GLN A 78 8.72 -4.77 21.71
CA GLN A 78 7.66 -3.85 21.29
C GLN A 78 8.19 -2.41 21.16
N LEU A 79 8.99 -1.96 22.11
CA LEU A 79 9.67 -0.66 22.03
C LEU A 79 10.65 -0.60 20.87
N ALA A 80 11.46 -1.66 20.66
CA ALA A 80 12.37 -1.75 19.52
C ALA A 80 11.64 -1.69 18.19
N LEU A 81 10.51 -2.37 18.05
CA LEU A 81 9.65 -2.30 16.85
C LEU A 81 9.08 -0.91 16.63
N GLY A 82 8.56 -0.29 17.66
CA GLY A 82 8.00 1.07 17.59
C GLY A 82 9.05 2.09 17.15
N THR A 83 10.21 2.07 17.78
CA THR A 83 11.33 2.97 17.43
C THR A 83 11.89 2.69 16.04
N LEU A 84 12.04 1.42 15.66
CA LEU A 84 12.49 1.03 14.34
C LEU A 84 11.52 1.50 13.23
N ASN A 85 10.22 1.34 13.45
CA ASN A 85 9.22 1.79 12.49
C ASN A 85 9.21 3.32 12.34
N GLN A 86 9.29 4.06 13.42
CA GLN A 86 9.38 5.52 13.37
C GLN A 86 10.65 5.99 12.66
N TYR A 87 11.78 5.38 12.98
CA TYR A 87 13.06 5.67 12.33
C TYR A 87 13.01 5.37 10.82
N THR A 88 12.45 4.21 10.46
CA THR A 88 12.31 3.80 9.05
C THR A 88 11.40 4.76 8.29
N ASN A 89 10.24 5.11 8.84
CA ASN A 89 9.31 6.06 8.22
C ASN A 89 9.95 7.44 8.04
N HIS A 90 10.74 7.90 9.00
CA HIS A 90 11.46 9.17 8.89
C HIS A 90 12.49 9.13 7.74
N ILE A 91 13.31 8.08 7.66
CA ILE A 91 14.28 7.94 6.55
C ILE A 91 13.57 7.82 5.21
N GLU A 92 12.48 7.06 5.13
CA GLU A 92 11.68 6.93 3.89
C GLU A 92 11.11 8.26 3.44
N GLN A 93 10.63 9.07 4.36
CA GLN A 93 10.11 10.42 4.04
C GLN A 93 11.21 11.32 3.48
N LEU A 94 12.37 11.37 4.14
CA LEU A 94 13.52 12.16 3.66
C LEU A 94 14.02 11.65 2.30
N PHE A 95 14.12 10.33 2.14
CA PHE A 95 14.55 9.71 0.90
C PHE A 95 13.57 9.99 -0.25
N SER A 96 12.25 9.91 -0.01
CA SER A 96 11.25 10.22 -1.02
C SER A 96 11.26 11.68 -1.44
N GLN A 97 11.54 12.61 -0.52
CA GLN A 97 11.72 14.03 -0.83
C GLN A 97 12.97 14.26 -1.67
N GLU A 98 14.11 13.67 -1.29
CA GLU A 98 15.37 13.76 -2.05
C GLU A 98 15.21 13.25 -3.48
N VAL A 99 14.51 12.10 -3.64
CA VAL A 99 14.20 11.54 -4.95
C VAL A 99 13.30 12.48 -5.75
N ALA A 100 12.25 13.01 -5.14
CA ALA A 100 11.32 13.94 -5.80
C ALA A 100 12.04 15.22 -6.28
N ASP A 101 12.94 15.78 -5.47
CA ASP A 101 13.71 16.96 -5.83
C ASP A 101 14.72 16.66 -6.96
N LYS A 102 15.37 15.52 -6.97
CA LYS A 102 16.26 15.10 -8.08
C LYS A 102 15.49 14.89 -9.38
N PHE A 103 14.29 14.32 -9.32
CA PHE A 103 13.44 14.21 -10.51
C PHE A 103 12.94 15.57 -11.00
N ALA A 104 12.57 16.48 -10.10
CA ALA A 104 12.21 17.85 -10.45
C ALA A 104 13.38 18.57 -11.16
N LEU A 105 14.59 18.45 -10.63
CA LEU A 105 15.80 18.99 -11.26
C LEU A 105 16.06 18.40 -12.65
N ARG A 106 15.86 17.08 -12.84
CA ARG A 106 15.97 16.44 -14.16
C ARG A 106 14.96 17.00 -15.16
N ILE A 107 13.72 17.26 -14.73
CA ILE A 107 12.67 17.86 -15.57
C ILE A 107 13.08 19.27 -15.95
N ILE A 108 13.50 20.10 -15.00
CA ILE A 108 13.96 21.48 -15.24
C ILE A 108 15.15 21.49 -16.22
N THR A 109 16.16 20.67 -15.96
CA THR A 109 17.35 20.58 -16.81
C THR A 109 17.01 20.10 -18.22
N LYS A 110 16.05 19.19 -18.35
CA LYS A 110 15.61 18.71 -19.66
C LYS A 110 14.79 19.76 -20.40
N ALA A 111 13.86 20.40 -19.70
CA ALA A 111 13.04 21.47 -20.28
C ALA A 111 13.87 22.68 -20.73
N SER A 112 14.92 23.06 -19.98
CA SER A 112 15.80 24.19 -20.34
C SER A 112 16.71 23.91 -21.54
N LYS A 113 16.88 22.65 -21.95
CA LYS A 113 17.71 22.24 -23.11
C LYS A 113 16.93 21.92 -24.36
N VAL A 114 15.61 21.86 -24.28
CA VAL A 114 14.74 21.55 -25.41
C VAL A 114 14.60 22.79 -26.30
N GLU A 115 14.66 22.59 -27.61
CA GLU A 115 14.45 23.66 -28.61
C GLU A 115 13.03 24.23 -28.51
N TYR A 116 12.92 25.54 -28.77
CA TYR A 116 11.65 26.26 -28.67
C TYR A 116 10.53 25.66 -29.54
N SER A 117 10.88 25.09 -30.68
CA SER A 117 9.96 24.39 -31.60
C SER A 117 9.15 23.28 -30.92
N HIS A 118 9.70 22.62 -29.91
CA HIS A 118 8.99 21.58 -29.17
C HIS A 118 7.91 22.14 -28.24
N PHE A 119 8.07 23.40 -27.77
CA PHE A 119 7.04 24.05 -26.93
C PHE A 119 5.79 24.43 -27.73
N GLU A 120 5.86 24.51 -29.06
CA GLU A 120 4.72 24.72 -29.93
C GLU A 120 3.93 23.41 -30.19
N ASN A 121 4.51 22.25 -29.84
CA ASN A 121 3.86 20.95 -29.98
C ASN A 121 2.91 20.70 -28.81
N PRO A 122 1.58 20.52 -29.05
CA PRO A 122 0.59 20.28 -28.00
C PRO A 122 0.88 19.04 -27.17
N ASP A 123 1.43 17.99 -27.76
CA ASP A 123 1.75 16.74 -27.04
C ASP A 123 2.92 16.93 -26.07
N PHE A 124 3.94 17.70 -26.49
CA PHE A 124 5.05 18.02 -25.61
C PHE A 124 4.57 18.88 -24.44
N HIS A 125 3.75 19.89 -24.70
CA HIS A 125 3.19 20.76 -23.64
C HIS A 125 2.34 19.97 -22.64
N ASN A 126 1.49 19.08 -23.12
CA ASN A 126 0.69 18.19 -22.28
C ASN A 126 1.58 17.27 -21.41
N ASN A 127 2.61 16.69 -21.98
CA ASN A 127 3.54 15.80 -21.27
C ASN A 127 4.37 16.58 -20.23
N LEU A 128 4.83 17.79 -20.58
CA LEU A 128 5.57 18.65 -19.65
C LEU A 128 4.68 19.08 -18.48
N HIS A 129 3.45 19.49 -18.74
CA HIS A 129 2.48 19.88 -17.71
C HIS A 129 2.17 18.70 -16.75
N LEU A 130 1.96 17.50 -17.31
CA LEU A 130 1.79 16.27 -16.51
C LEU A 130 3.04 15.98 -15.66
N ALA A 131 4.23 16.13 -16.24
CA ALA A 131 5.47 15.93 -15.50
C ALA A 131 5.64 16.95 -14.36
N GLN A 132 5.33 18.23 -14.60
CA GLN A 132 5.39 19.29 -13.58
C GLN A 132 4.43 19.05 -12.42
N GLN A 133 3.18 18.70 -12.71
CA GLN A 133 2.16 18.49 -11.67
C GLN A 133 2.36 17.18 -10.89
N GLN A 134 2.80 16.12 -11.55
CA GLN A 134 2.77 14.78 -10.98
C GLN A 134 4.12 14.30 -10.44
N ALA A 135 5.24 14.82 -10.94
CA ALA A 135 6.55 14.26 -10.59
C ALA A 135 6.84 14.32 -9.09
N ARG A 136 6.53 15.46 -8.45
CA ARG A 136 6.79 15.63 -7.02
C ARG A 136 5.81 14.87 -6.14
N PHE A 137 4.53 14.96 -6.45
CA PHE A 137 3.46 14.36 -5.65
C PHE A 137 3.41 12.83 -5.77
N ARG A 138 3.54 12.29 -6.98
CA ARG A 138 3.47 10.84 -7.18
C ARG A 138 4.67 10.09 -6.62
N ILE A 139 5.88 10.66 -6.68
CA ILE A 139 7.08 10.02 -6.15
C ILE A 139 6.99 9.87 -4.63
N THR A 140 6.56 10.92 -3.93
CA THR A 140 6.41 10.90 -2.47
C THR A 140 5.34 9.91 -1.99
N GLN A 141 4.39 9.53 -2.82
CA GLN A 141 3.38 8.51 -2.51
C GLN A 141 3.78 7.10 -2.96
N LEU A 142 4.41 6.97 -4.12
CA LEU A 142 4.75 5.68 -4.71
C LEU A 142 5.87 4.97 -3.94
N LEU A 143 6.90 5.68 -3.53
CA LEU A 143 8.03 5.06 -2.82
C LEU A 143 7.63 4.38 -1.51
N PRO A 144 6.90 5.04 -0.59
CA PRO A 144 6.39 4.38 0.62
C PRO A 144 5.47 3.19 0.31
N ALA A 145 4.61 3.30 -0.71
CA ALA A 145 3.71 2.22 -1.10
C ALA A 145 4.47 0.99 -1.63
N ILE A 146 5.50 1.18 -2.44
CA ILE A 146 6.35 0.09 -2.93
C ILE A 146 7.13 -0.55 -1.77
N ASN A 147 7.72 0.26 -0.89
CA ASN A 147 8.44 -0.23 0.28
C ASN A 147 7.52 -1.02 1.22
N ALA A 148 6.30 -0.54 1.45
CA ALA A 148 5.30 -1.27 2.23
C ALA A 148 4.94 -2.61 1.57
N THR A 149 4.75 -2.64 0.24
CA THR A 149 4.46 -3.88 -0.50
C THR A 149 5.60 -4.89 -0.36
N VAL A 150 6.85 -4.45 -0.52
CA VAL A 150 8.03 -5.30 -0.33
C VAL A 150 8.11 -5.81 1.10
N SER A 151 7.90 -4.95 2.10
CA SER A 151 7.90 -5.31 3.52
C SER A 151 6.82 -6.34 3.85
N ASN A 152 5.61 -6.17 3.33
CA ASN A 152 4.50 -7.10 3.53
C ASN A 152 4.78 -8.45 2.87
N ALA A 153 5.32 -8.46 1.65
CA ALA A 153 5.74 -9.68 0.97
C ALA A 153 6.81 -10.44 1.77
N MET A 154 7.81 -9.73 2.31
CA MET A 154 8.84 -10.33 3.18
C MET A 154 8.23 -10.88 4.48
N SER A 155 7.32 -10.13 5.10
CA SER A 155 6.61 -10.57 6.31
C SER A 155 5.83 -11.87 6.06
N LEU A 156 5.13 -11.96 4.92
CA LEU A 156 4.42 -13.19 4.51
C LEU A 156 5.37 -14.38 4.31
N VAL A 157 6.49 -14.17 3.61
CA VAL A 157 7.49 -15.22 3.39
C VAL A 157 8.04 -15.73 4.73
N PHE A 158 8.48 -14.83 5.62
CA PHE A 158 8.99 -15.20 6.93
C PHE A 158 7.93 -15.91 7.78
N LEU A 159 6.68 -15.45 7.72
CA LEU A 159 5.57 -16.07 8.44
C LEU A 159 5.29 -17.48 7.93
N VAL A 160 5.28 -17.72 6.61
CA VAL A 160 5.14 -19.06 6.02
C VAL A 160 6.30 -19.96 6.46
N VAL A 161 7.55 -19.51 6.35
CA VAL A 161 8.73 -20.25 6.79
C VAL A 161 8.64 -20.60 8.28
N PHE A 162 8.23 -19.65 9.12
CA PHE A 162 8.05 -19.87 10.55
C PHE A 162 7.01 -20.97 10.84
N PHE A 163 5.83 -20.91 10.22
CA PHE A 163 4.79 -21.92 10.45
C PHE A 163 5.13 -23.29 9.85
N VAL A 164 5.83 -23.34 8.73
CA VAL A 164 6.34 -24.59 8.17
C VAL A 164 7.36 -25.22 9.12
N SER A 165 8.26 -24.46 9.72
CA SER A 165 9.29 -24.97 10.64
C SER A 165 8.72 -25.57 11.92
N ILE A 166 7.55 -25.10 12.39
CA ILE A 166 6.82 -25.70 13.53
C ILE A 166 5.80 -26.76 13.10
N LYS A 167 5.88 -27.27 11.86
CA LYS A 167 5.01 -28.30 11.27
C LYS A 167 3.51 -27.92 11.24
N ALA A 168 3.20 -26.65 11.22
CA ALA A 168 1.84 -26.14 11.17
C ALA A 168 1.30 -26.08 9.73
N TYR A 169 1.22 -27.21 9.05
CA TYR A 169 0.76 -27.31 7.65
C TYR A 169 -0.64 -26.76 7.39
N PHE A 170 -1.43 -26.60 8.44
CA PHE A 170 -2.72 -25.93 8.41
C PHE A 170 -2.62 -24.49 7.82
N PHE A 171 -1.51 -23.79 8.03
CA PHE A 171 -1.30 -22.45 7.47
C PHE A 171 -1.23 -22.45 5.94
N ILE A 172 -0.83 -23.54 5.31
CA ILE A 172 -0.86 -23.65 3.85
C ILE A 172 -2.30 -23.56 3.34
N ALA A 173 -3.25 -24.20 4.04
CA ALA A 173 -4.68 -24.11 3.68
C ALA A 173 -5.20 -22.65 3.83
N VAL A 174 -4.83 -21.97 4.91
CA VAL A 174 -5.20 -20.54 5.12
C VAL A 174 -4.59 -19.65 4.04
N PHE A 175 -3.34 -19.91 3.66
CA PHE A 175 -2.67 -19.16 2.59
C PHE A 175 -3.36 -19.35 1.23
N VAL A 176 -3.75 -20.58 0.91
CA VAL A 176 -4.50 -20.88 -0.34
C VAL A 176 -5.84 -20.14 -0.37
N LEU A 177 -6.53 -20.04 0.79
CA LEU A 177 -7.78 -19.28 0.90
C LEU A 177 -7.61 -17.76 0.73
N ALA A 178 -6.42 -17.22 0.95
CA ALA A 178 -6.12 -15.79 0.72
C ALA A 178 -5.95 -15.46 -0.78
N ILE A 179 -5.67 -16.43 -1.64
CA ILE A 179 -5.45 -16.20 -3.08
C ILE A 179 -6.67 -15.57 -3.77
N PRO A 180 -7.91 -16.08 -3.62
CA PRO A 180 -9.09 -15.48 -4.26
C PRO A 180 -9.32 -14.03 -3.84
N ILE A 181 -9.03 -13.71 -2.58
CA ILE A 181 -9.17 -12.35 -2.01
C ILE A 181 -8.21 -11.39 -2.71
N THR A 182 -6.95 -11.79 -2.82
CA THR A 182 -5.89 -11.00 -3.47
C THR A 182 -6.19 -10.80 -4.96
N LEU A 183 -6.65 -11.84 -5.65
CA LEU A 183 -7.07 -11.75 -7.05
C LEU A 183 -8.24 -10.77 -7.23
N ASN A 184 -9.24 -10.81 -6.35
CA ASN A 184 -10.37 -9.87 -6.41
C ASN A 184 -9.91 -8.42 -6.22
N LYS A 185 -9.05 -8.14 -5.24
CA LYS A 185 -8.46 -6.80 -5.03
C LYS A 185 -7.66 -6.33 -6.25
N TRP A 186 -6.90 -7.22 -6.87
CA TRP A 186 -6.14 -6.90 -8.07
C TRP A 186 -7.05 -6.53 -9.26
N TRP A 187 -8.13 -7.31 -9.48
CA TRP A 187 -9.11 -7.03 -10.54
C TRP A 187 -9.85 -5.72 -10.31
N GLN A 188 -10.17 -5.40 -9.07
CA GLN A 188 -10.79 -4.11 -8.71
C GLN A 188 -9.82 -2.94 -8.94
N GLY A 189 -8.56 -3.08 -8.56
CA GLY A 189 -7.52 -2.10 -8.85
C GLY A 189 -7.38 -1.83 -10.35
N LYS A 190 -7.36 -2.88 -11.18
CA LYS A 190 -7.31 -2.74 -12.64
C LYS A 190 -8.52 -1.97 -13.17
N ARG A 191 -9.75 -2.32 -12.74
CA ARG A 191 -10.97 -1.60 -13.16
C ARG A 191 -10.97 -0.13 -12.74
N SER A 192 -10.49 0.17 -11.53
CA SER A 192 -10.35 1.54 -11.05
C SER A 192 -9.39 2.34 -11.93
N THR A 193 -8.26 1.75 -12.28
CA THR A 193 -7.26 2.37 -13.16
C THR A 193 -7.83 2.59 -14.58
N ASP A 194 -8.52 1.61 -15.16
CA ASP A 194 -9.15 1.74 -16.48
C ASP A 194 -10.20 2.86 -16.48
N LEU A 195 -10.98 3.00 -15.39
CA LEU A 195 -11.91 4.10 -15.21
C LEU A 195 -11.20 5.46 -15.16
N GLU A 196 -10.10 5.57 -14.41
CA GLU A 196 -9.32 6.82 -14.35
C GLU A 196 -8.85 7.26 -15.73
N PHE A 197 -8.37 6.34 -16.56
CA PHE A 197 -8.00 6.65 -17.95
C PHE A 197 -9.20 7.10 -18.80
N THR A 198 -10.34 6.47 -18.64
CA THR A 198 -11.58 6.83 -19.37
C THR A 198 -12.09 8.20 -18.95
N LEU A 199 -12.00 8.54 -17.66
CA LEU A 199 -12.45 9.82 -17.12
C LEU A 199 -11.42 10.95 -17.26
N ALA A 200 -10.17 10.66 -17.58
CA ALA A 200 -9.10 11.65 -17.68
C ALA A 200 -9.43 12.87 -18.57
N PRO A 201 -10.13 12.73 -19.74
CA PRO A 201 -10.54 13.90 -20.51
C PRO A 201 -11.56 14.79 -19.78
N LYS A 202 -12.54 14.18 -19.09
CA LYS A 202 -13.55 14.90 -18.31
C LYS A 202 -12.94 15.59 -17.08
N GLU A 203 -12.02 14.91 -16.39
CA GLU A 203 -11.28 15.49 -15.25
C GLU A 203 -10.41 16.67 -15.69
N ARG A 204 -9.75 16.60 -16.87
CA ARG A 204 -9.00 17.72 -17.41
C ARG A 204 -9.91 18.92 -17.75
N ALA A 205 -11.05 18.67 -18.39
CA ALA A 205 -12.02 19.70 -18.71
C ALA A 205 -12.57 20.39 -17.44
N SER A 206 -12.88 19.59 -16.41
CA SER A 206 -13.29 20.10 -15.10
C SER A 206 -12.19 20.92 -14.44
N GLY A 207 -10.94 20.44 -14.46
CA GLY A 207 -9.78 21.16 -13.93
C GLY A 207 -9.51 22.48 -14.64
N TYR A 208 -9.66 22.50 -15.97
CA TYR A 208 -9.54 23.72 -16.76
C TYR A 208 -10.61 24.76 -16.37
N LEU A 209 -11.88 24.36 -16.26
CA LEU A 209 -12.94 25.25 -15.82
C LEU A 209 -12.68 25.80 -14.41
N PHE A 210 -12.20 24.95 -13.51
CA PHE A 210 -11.83 25.38 -12.16
C PHE A 210 -10.72 26.45 -12.18
N GLN A 211 -9.63 26.20 -12.92
CA GLN A 211 -8.53 27.16 -13.06
C GLN A 211 -8.99 28.49 -13.73
N LEU A 212 -9.83 28.39 -14.74
CA LEU A 212 -10.36 29.53 -15.44
C LEU A 212 -11.23 30.41 -14.51
N MET A 213 -12.07 29.79 -13.69
CA MET A 213 -12.96 30.51 -12.78
C MET A 213 -12.26 31.07 -11.54
N THR A 214 -11.16 30.46 -11.11
CA THR A 214 -10.40 30.90 -9.92
C THR A 214 -9.15 31.69 -10.26
N GLY A 215 -8.73 31.69 -11.53
CA GLY A 215 -7.54 32.37 -11.98
C GLY A 215 -7.71 33.88 -12.11
N ILE A 216 -6.79 34.63 -11.53
CA ILE A 216 -6.78 36.11 -11.61
C ILE A 216 -6.71 36.63 -13.06
N GLN A 217 -6.11 35.86 -13.96
CA GLN A 217 -5.92 36.20 -15.36
C GLN A 217 -7.24 36.41 -16.12
N TRP A 218 -8.28 35.63 -15.74
CA TRP A 218 -9.58 35.62 -16.41
C TRP A 218 -10.71 36.30 -15.63
N ALA A 219 -10.36 36.84 -14.46
CA ALA A 219 -11.36 37.41 -13.54
C ALA A 219 -12.10 38.61 -14.12
N LYS A 220 -11.44 39.42 -14.96
CA LYS A 220 -12.02 40.60 -15.61
C LYS A 220 -13.01 40.18 -16.69
N GLU A 221 -12.60 39.27 -17.58
CA GLU A 221 -13.40 38.76 -18.71
C GLU A 221 -14.64 38.04 -18.22
N LEU A 222 -14.48 37.17 -17.20
CA LEU A 222 -15.59 36.47 -16.60
C LEU A 222 -16.68 37.36 -16.05
N ARG A 223 -16.27 38.47 -15.41
CA ARG A 223 -17.20 39.47 -14.87
C ARG A 223 -17.82 40.34 -15.96
N THR A 224 -17.01 40.75 -16.92
CA THR A 224 -17.47 41.64 -18.02
C THR A 224 -18.50 40.92 -18.89
N PHE A 225 -18.25 39.63 -19.23
CA PHE A 225 -19.12 38.85 -20.08
C PHE A 225 -20.17 38.03 -19.31
N GLN A 226 -20.18 38.06 -17.99
CA GLN A 226 -21.10 37.38 -17.11
C GLN A 226 -21.17 35.85 -17.34
N PHE A 227 -20.07 35.21 -17.81
CA PHE A 227 -20.01 33.78 -18.10
C PHE A 227 -19.91 32.91 -16.82
N GLY A 228 -19.78 33.49 -15.64
CA GLY A 228 -19.56 32.78 -14.39
C GLY A 228 -20.58 31.67 -14.13
N LYS A 229 -21.89 31.95 -14.32
CA LYS A 229 -22.95 30.97 -14.13
C LYS A 229 -22.87 29.83 -15.14
N ALA A 230 -22.69 30.13 -16.41
CA ALA A 230 -22.61 29.11 -17.46
C ALA A 230 -21.43 28.14 -17.26
N PHE A 231 -20.28 28.65 -16.83
CA PHE A 231 -19.12 27.80 -16.52
C PHE A 231 -19.30 27.02 -15.22
N GLN A 232 -19.95 27.60 -14.23
CA GLN A 232 -20.30 26.89 -13.00
C GLN A 232 -21.25 25.72 -13.27
N ASP A 233 -22.31 25.93 -14.05
CA ASP A 233 -23.26 24.90 -14.44
C ASP A 233 -22.54 23.79 -15.25
N ARG A 234 -21.65 24.17 -16.18
CA ARG A 234 -20.87 23.20 -16.94
C ARG A 234 -19.91 22.39 -16.08
N PHE A 235 -19.24 23.03 -15.12
CA PHE A 235 -18.39 22.34 -14.14
C PHE A 235 -19.20 21.37 -13.32
N GLN A 236 -20.37 21.78 -12.83
CA GLN A 236 -21.24 20.93 -12.01
C GLN A 236 -21.71 19.70 -12.80
N LEU A 237 -22.14 19.87 -14.04
CA LEU A 237 -22.52 18.75 -14.91
C LEU A 237 -21.38 17.76 -15.11
N LEU A 238 -20.18 18.24 -15.43
CA LEU A 238 -19.00 17.37 -15.59
C LEU A 238 -18.68 16.62 -14.29
N ARG A 239 -18.77 17.28 -13.13
CA ARG A 239 -18.53 16.65 -11.84
C ARG A 239 -19.59 15.61 -11.50
N GLN A 240 -20.85 15.87 -11.82
CA GLN A 240 -21.94 14.91 -11.65
C GLN A 240 -21.73 13.65 -12.50
N GLU A 241 -21.38 13.82 -13.79
CA GLU A 241 -21.07 12.69 -14.68
C GLU A 241 -19.89 11.87 -14.15
N ILE A 242 -18.76 12.51 -13.78
CA ILE A 242 -17.58 11.85 -13.23
C ILE A 242 -17.95 11.08 -11.96
N ASN A 243 -18.64 11.70 -11.04
CA ASN A 243 -19.03 11.10 -9.76
C ASN A 243 -20.02 9.95 -9.97
N HIS A 244 -20.92 10.06 -10.93
CA HIS A 244 -21.84 8.98 -11.28
C HIS A 244 -21.10 7.74 -11.77
N GLU A 245 -20.20 7.89 -12.73
CA GLU A 245 -19.36 6.78 -13.25
C GLU A 245 -18.51 6.14 -12.14
N LYS A 246 -17.86 6.96 -11.30
CA LYS A 246 -17.11 6.48 -10.14
C LYS A 246 -18.01 5.70 -9.16
N SER A 247 -19.23 6.20 -8.90
CA SER A 247 -20.15 5.55 -7.97
C SER A 247 -20.64 4.19 -8.45
N LEU A 248 -20.85 4.02 -9.76
CA LEU A 248 -21.25 2.73 -10.35
C LEU A 248 -20.17 1.65 -10.13
N ILE A 249 -18.90 2.01 -10.36
CA ILE A 249 -17.80 1.07 -10.12
C ILE A 249 -17.62 0.79 -8.64
N GLN A 250 -17.72 1.83 -7.79
CA GLN A 250 -17.64 1.66 -6.33
C GLN A 250 -18.74 0.75 -5.79
N LYS A 251 -19.99 0.90 -6.25
CA LYS A 251 -21.10 0.01 -5.87
C LYS A 251 -20.83 -1.44 -6.24
N LYS A 252 -20.32 -1.68 -7.47
CA LYS A 252 -19.96 -3.02 -7.93
C LYS A 252 -18.81 -3.61 -7.10
N SER A 253 -17.79 -2.81 -6.81
CA SER A 253 -16.68 -3.20 -5.94
C SER A 253 -17.14 -3.51 -4.52
N LEU A 254 -18.08 -2.72 -3.97
CA LEU A 254 -18.67 -2.95 -2.65
C LEU A 254 -19.36 -4.32 -2.58
N GLN A 255 -20.19 -4.66 -3.56
CA GLN A 255 -20.86 -5.96 -3.60
C GLN A 255 -19.86 -7.12 -3.67
N GLN A 256 -18.84 -6.99 -4.50
CA GLN A 256 -17.78 -8.00 -4.61
C GLN A 256 -16.97 -8.12 -3.30
N ASN A 257 -16.67 -6.99 -2.65
CA ASN A 257 -15.97 -7.00 -1.37
C ASN A 257 -16.80 -7.66 -0.27
N MET A 258 -18.09 -7.35 -0.17
CA MET A 258 -18.98 -7.98 0.82
C MET A 258 -19.02 -9.50 0.66
N LEU A 259 -19.11 -10.00 -0.59
CA LEU A 259 -19.08 -11.44 -0.85
C LEU A 259 -17.73 -12.04 -0.46
N THR A 260 -16.63 -11.40 -0.85
CA THR A 260 -15.28 -11.88 -0.52
C THR A 260 -15.05 -11.89 0.99
N GLU A 261 -15.47 -10.84 1.69
CA GLU A 261 -15.37 -10.72 3.15
C GLU A 261 -16.22 -11.79 3.86
N PHE A 262 -17.42 -12.08 3.37
CA PHE A 262 -18.25 -13.17 3.90
C PHE A 262 -17.52 -14.52 3.82
N PHE A 263 -16.93 -14.84 2.68
CA PHE A 263 -16.13 -16.08 2.53
C PHE A 263 -14.90 -16.08 3.42
N GLU A 264 -14.22 -14.96 3.54
CA GLU A 264 -13.05 -14.80 4.40
C GLU A 264 -13.39 -15.03 5.87
N VAL A 265 -14.42 -14.36 6.38
CA VAL A 265 -14.87 -14.51 7.78
C VAL A 265 -15.35 -15.92 8.06
N THR A 266 -16.06 -16.54 7.11
CA THR A 266 -16.51 -17.93 7.25
C THR A 266 -15.33 -18.89 7.31
N ALA A 267 -14.36 -18.74 6.41
CA ALA A 267 -13.15 -19.57 6.39
C ALA A 267 -12.34 -19.43 7.67
N LEU A 268 -12.20 -18.19 8.17
CA LEU A 268 -11.55 -17.90 9.45
C LEU A 268 -12.30 -18.53 10.62
N GLY A 269 -13.62 -18.39 10.65
CA GLY A 269 -14.44 -19.00 11.68
C GLY A 269 -14.27 -20.52 11.74
N LEU A 270 -14.24 -21.19 10.58
CA LEU A 270 -13.97 -22.63 10.49
C LEU A 270 -12.55 -22.97 10.94
N ALA A 271 -11.56 -22.18 10.57
CA ALA A 271 -10.17 -22.35 10.96
C ALA A 271 -9.99 -22.22 12.49
N ILE A 272 -10.55 -21.16 13.07
CA ILE A 272 -10.50 -20.94 14.52
C ILE A 272 -11.29 -22.02 15.26
N GLY A 273 -12.47 -22.41 14.77
CA GLY A 273 -13.27 -23.49 15.34
C GLY A 273 -12.52 -24.83 15.35
N TYR A 274 -11.85 -25.18 14.25
CA TYR A 274 -11.00 -26.37 14.18
C TYR A 274 -9.86 -26.33 15.21
N LEU A 275 -9.17 -25.20 15.32
CA LEU A 275 -8.09 -25.03 16.30
C LEU A 275 -8.62 -25.10 17.75
N ALA A 276 -9.78 -24.50 18.03
CA ALA A 276 -10.41 -24.55 19.35
C ALA A 276 -10.76 -25.98 19.76
N ILE A 277 -11.35 -26.79 18.83
CA ILE A 277 -11.66 -28.20 19.08
C ILE A 277 -10.37 -28.98 19.38
N LYS A 278 -9.31 -28.77 18.62
CA LYS A 278 -7.99 -29.40 18.85
C LYS A 278 -7.39 -28.99 20.21
N THR A 279 -7.62 -27.78 20.66
CA THR A 279 -7.16 -27.29 21.98
C THR A 279 -7.96 -27.96 23.10
N VAL A 280 -9.28 -28.02 22.98
CA VAL A 280 -10.15 -28.70 23.96
C VAL A 280 -9.81 -30.22 24.08
N SER A 281 -9.50 -30.85 22.95
CA SER A 281 -9.03 -32.25 22.93
C SER A 281 -7.60 -32.45 23.47
N LYS A 282 -6.95 -31.41 24.00
CA LYS A 282 -5.58 -31.40 24.49
C LYS A 282 -4.51 -31.84 23.49
N SER A 283 -4.86 -31.81 22.19
CA SER A 283 -3.90 -32.07 21.11
C SER A 283 -2.97 -30.93 20.86
N ILE A 284 -3.36 -29.69 21.25
CA ILE A 284 -2.60 -28.45 21.10
C ILE A 284 -2.68 -27.69 22.42
N GLY A 285 -1.56 -27.11 22.88
CA GLY A 285 -1.53 -26.23 24.06
C GLY A 285 -2.20 -24.88 23.82
N LEU A 286 -2.63 -24.21 24.90
CA LEU A 286 -3.27 -22.90 24.83
C LEU A 286 -2.36 -21.84 24.18
N GLY A 287 -1.08 -21.83 24.49
CA GLY A 287 -0.12 -20.92 23.88
C GLY A 287 0.01 -21.14 22.36
N THR A 288 -0.01 -22.41 21.91
CA THR A 288 0.01 -22.75 20.49
C THR A 288 -1.27 -22.33 19.78
N PHE A 289 -2.43 -22.42 20.43
CA PHE A 289 -3.70 -21.91 19.90
C PHE A 289 -3.63 -20.40 19.65
N VAL A 290 -3.16 -19.64 20.65
CA VAL A 290 -3.04 -18.18 20.53
C VAL A 290 -2.01 -17.78 19.47
N LEU A 291 -0.89 -18.51 19.37
CA LEU A 291 0.11 -18.30 18.32
C LEU A 291 -0.50 -18.47 16.93
N TYR A 292 -1.30 -19.51 16.72
CA TYR A 292 -1.98 -19.77 15.44
C TYR A 292 -3.02 -18.68 15.13
N LEU A 293 -3.81 -18.26 16.12
CA LEU A 293 -4.81 -17.20 15.96
C LEU A 293 -4.15 -15.88 15.57
N GLN A 294 -3.10 -15.47 16.27
CA GLN A 294 -2.36 -14.25 15.93
C GLN A 294 -1.65 -14.35 14.58
N GLY A 295 -1.13 -15.53 14.23
CA GLY A 295 -0.54 -15.78 12.93
C GLY A 295 -1.52 -15.59 11.77
N ILE A 296 -2.75 -16.08 11.92
CA ILE A 296 -3.83 -15.87 10.94
C ILE A 296 -4.15 -14.38 10.81
N GLN A 297 -4.34 -13.68 11.94
CA GLN A 297 -4.61 -12.24 11.91
C GLN A 297 -3.48 -11.44 11.23
N ARG A 298 -2.24 -11.83 11.45
CA ARG A 298 -1.09 -11.19 10.82
C ARG A 298 -1.04 -11.44 9.31
N MET A 299 -1.38 -12.65 8.86
CA MET A 299 -1.50 -12.92 7.42
C MET A 299 -2.53 -12.01 6.73
N GLN A 300 -3.64 -11.71 7.39
CA GLN A 300 -4.68 -10.84 6.83
C GLN A 300 -4.22 -9.38 6.71
N THR A 301 -3.38 -8.93 7.62
CA THR A 301 -2.91 -7.54 7.65
C THR A 301 -1.67 -7.27 6.78
N SER A 302 -1.01 -8.32 6.28
CA SER A 302 0.18 -8.23 5.40
C SER A 302 -0.21 -8.31 3.93
#